data_f1f69789abff47ed07c8e49581a95b6e
#
_entry.id   f1f69789abff47ed07c8e49581a95b6e
#
_cell.length_a   1.000
_cell.length_b   1.000
_cell.length_c   1.000
_cell.angle_alpha   90.00
_cell.angle_beta   90.00
_cell.angle_gamma   90.00
#
_symmetry.space_group_name_H-M   'P 1'
#
loop_
_entity.id
_entity.type
_entity.pdbx_description
1 polymer ?
#
loop_
_entity_poly.entity_id
_entity_poly.type
_entity_poly.pdbx_seq_one_letter_code
_entity_poly.pdbx_strand_id
1 'polypeptide(L)'
;MSAPPKSSSRLPLHLDSELCFVLPDFLTRELEYARSLEQGIMDNLHPEFTHLYRVTLRRMRSLCVLLSEVISCFELAILKPHLKTLMKQTNLLRDLDVFTLDTNQYLAMLPEQHSSLTRIFADIDAMKNAEQVRVASWLASLAYQAHCAVVRNSLERTKQYDLLKNDIELVTFANQKIADQFRKVNNSQRKISPASKDDVIHTLRIKCKALRYLLECFSALYPAQQHKENVKQLKLLQDKLGNFNDTSTQIAFFTQLRKDKRYNKQDRQVLKSLIKEIKQAHEQSRQSTLLRLKSFDSFINDASTLEIYR
;
A
#
# COMPACT_ATOMS: atom_id res chain seq x y z
N MET A 1 -1.65 -24.22 4.70
CA MET A 1 -1.41 -24.10 3.24
C MET A 1 -0.34 -23.04 3.00
N SER A 2 0.44 -23.12 1.91
CA SER A 2 1.53 -22.18 1.63
C SER A 2 1.03 -20.84 1.15
N ALA A 3 1.78 -19.76 1.48
CA ALA A 3 1.52 -18.44 0.94
C ALA A 3 1.73 -18.43 -0.59
N PRO A 4 1.00 -17.59 -1.34
CA PRO A 4 1.17 -17.49 -2.79
C PRO A 4 2.54 -16.91 -3.17
N PRO A 5 3.09 -17.25 -4.34
CA PRO A 5 4.33 -16.67 -4.84
C PRO A 5 4.15 -15.17 -5.13
N LYS A 6 5.18 -14.36 -4.87
CA LYS A 6 5.15 -12.92 -5.17
C LYS A 6 5.41 -12.68 -6.66
N SER A 7 4.68 -11.71 -7.26
CA SER A 7 4.98 -11.24 -8.61
C SER A 7 6.27 -10.41 -8.65
N SER A 8 6.90 -10.35 -9.83
CA SER A 8 7.96 -9.37 -10.06
C SER A 8 7.38 -7.95 -10.11
N SER A 9 7.91 -7.05 -9.30
CA SER A 9 7.48 -5.63 -9.28
C SER A 9 8.21 -4.75 -10.30
N ARG A 10 9.06 -5.34 -11.15
CA ARG A 10 9.92 -4.60 -12.09
C ARG A 10 9.34 -4.63 -13.49
N LEU A 11 9.33 -3.47 -14.17
CA LEU A 11 9.13 -3.45 -15.60
C LEU A 11 10.37 -4.04 -16.29
N PRO A 12 10.18 -4.88 -17.31
CA PRO A 12 11.28 -5.34 -18.15
C PRO A 12 11.67 -4.24 -19.15
N LEU A 13 12.32 -3.17 -18.63
CA LEU A 13 12.77 -2.03 -19.43
C LEU A 13 14.20 -2.25 -19.89
N HIS A 14 14.46 -1.87 -21.13
CA HIS A 14 15.77 -1.63 -21.73
C HIS A 14 15.83 -0.16 -22.16
N LEU A 15 17.01 0.37 -22.45
CA LEU A 15 17.18 1.77 -22.87
C LEU A 15 16.33 2.10 -24.12
N ASP A 16 16.18 1.14 -25.03
CA ASP A 16 15.42 1.28 -26.27
C ASP A 16 13.94 0.88 -26.12
N SER A 17 13.45 0.67 -24.88
CA SER A 17 12.06 0.25 -24.66
C SER A 17 11.10 1.40 -24.91
N GLU A 18 10.07 1.13 -25.70
CA GLU A 18 8.95 2.03 -25.87
C GLU A 18 7.93 1.87 -24.72
N LEU A 19 7.77 2.91 -23.92
CA LEU A 19 6.90 2.88 -22.74
C LEU A 19 5.43 2.57 -23.10
N CYS A 20 4.99 2.96 -24.31
CA CYS A 20 3.65 2.68 -24.84
C CYS A 20 3.31 1.20 -24.92
N PHE A 21 4.29 0.33 -25.14
CA PHE A 21 4.08 -1.11 -25.16
C PHE A 21 4.38 -1.77 -23.82
N VAL A 22 5.49 -1.38 -23.18
CA VAL A 22 5.95 -2.05 -21.94
C VAL A 22 5.03 -1.79 -20.76
N LEU A 23 4.50 -0.55 -20.61
CA LEU A 23 3.65 -0.21 -19.47
C LEU A 23 2.28 -0.92 -19.49
N PRO A 24 1.51 -0.91 -20.61
CA PRO A 24 0.25 -1.65 -20.68
C PRO A 24 0.44 -3.15 -20.46
N ASP A 25 1.47 -3.74 -21.02
CA ASP A 25 1.79 -5.17 -20.84
C ASP A 25 2.14 -5.49 -19.39
N PHE A 26 2.91 -4.63 -18.74
CA PHE A 26 3.18 -4.77 -17.31
C PHE A 26 1.89 -4.68 -16.48
N LEU A 27 1.06 -3.68 -16.71
CA LEU A 27 -0.19 -3.51 -15.97
C LEU A 27 -1.18 -4.66 -16.25
N THR A 28 -1.18 -5.22 -17.45
CA THR A 28 -1.98 -6.42 -17.80
C THR A 28 -1.50 -7.63 -16.99
N ARG A 29 -0.18 -7.89 -16.94
CA ARG A 29 0.37 -8.97 -16.09
C ARG A 29 0.10 -8.78 -14.61
N GLU A 30 0.14 -7.55 -14.12
CA GLU A 30 -0.24 -7.25 -12.73
C GLU A 30 -1.72 -7.53 -12.48
N LEU A 31 -2.62 -7.20 -13.43
CA LEU A 31 -4.03 -7.53 -13.32
C LEU A 31 -4.24 -9.05 -13.31
N GLU A 32 -3.59 -9.78 -14.21
CA GLU A 32 -3.67 -11.24 -14.27
C GLU A 32 -3.15 -11.89 -12.99
N TYR A 33 -2.02 -11.37 -12.46
CA TYR A 33 -1.52 -11.83 -11.17
C TYR A 33 -2.50 -11.52 -10.03
N ALA A 34 -3.11 -10.33 -9.98
CA ALA A 34 -4.14 -10.04 -8.98
C ALA A 34 -5.31 -11.02 -9.10
N ARG A 35 -5.75 -11.33 -10.33
CA ARG A 35 -6.83 -12.27 -10.58
C ARG A 35 -6.47 -13.73 -10.21
N SER A 36 -5.23 -14.14 -10.40
CA SER A 36 -4.78 -15.47 -9.97
C SER A 36 -4.85 -15.69 -8.46
N LEU A 37 -4.93 -14.62 -7.67
CA LEU A 37 -5.07 -14.67 -6.21
C LEU A 37 -6.53 -14.80 -5.75
N GLU A 38 -7.51 -14.57 -6.64
CA GLU A 38 -8.94 -14.53 -6.29
C GLU A 38 -9.43 -15.84 -5.66
N GLN A 39 -9.07 -16.97 -6.25
CA GLN A 39 -9.51 -18.27 -5.73
C GLN A 39 -8.97 -18.50 -4.31
N GLY A 40 -7.70 -18.17 -4.06
CA GLY A 40 -7.12 -18.30 -2.72
C GLY A 40 -7.77 -17.36 -1.69
N ILE A 41 -8.27 -16.18 -2.13
CA ILE A 41 -9.09 -15.31 -1.27
C ILE A 41 -10.45 -15.96 -1.03
N MET A 42 -11.15 -16.42 -2.07
CA MET A 42 -12.50 -17.02 -1.93
C MET A 42 -12.48 -18.25 -1.03
N ASP A 43 -11.47 -19.08 -1.14
CA ASP A 43 -11.31 -20.31 -0.34
C ASP A 43 -10.68 -20.06 1.03
N ASN A 44 -10.37 -18.80 1.38
CA ASN A 44 -9.72 -18.41 2.63
C ASN A 44 -8.45 -19.22 2.93
N LEU A 45 -7.61 -19.47 1.91
CA LEU A 45 -6.45 -20.36 2.04
C LEU A 45 -5.35 -19.77 2.93
N HIS A 46 -5.06 -18.47 2.79
CA HIS A 46 -4.06 -17.77 3.59
C HIS A 46 -4.23 -16.24 3.46
N PRO A 47 -4.09 -15.44 4.54
CA PRO A 47 -4.26 -13.98 4.51
C PRO A 47 -3.33 -13.25 3.52
N GLU A 48 -2.23 -13.89 3.13
CA GLU A 48 -1.29 -13.32 2.15
C GLU A 48 -1.90 -13.20 0.74
N PHE A 49 -2.91 -14.00 0.38
CA PHE A 49 -3.65 -13.82 -0.87
C PHE A 49 -4.34 -12.45 -0.93
N THR A 50 -5.10 -12.10 0.10
CA THR A 50 -5.72 -10.77 0.24
C THR A 50 -4.65 -9.66 0.26
N HIS A 51 -3.55 -9.87 0.96
CA HIS A 51 -2.47 -8.90 1.04
C HIS A 51 -1.85 -8.60 -0.32
N LEU A 52 -1.42 -9.62 -1.06
CA LEU A 52 -0.77 -9.47 -2.35
C LEU A 52 -1.72 -8.94 -3.43
N TYR A 53 -2.98 -9.37 -3.45
CA TYR A 53 -4.03 -8.79 -4.30
C TYR A 53 -4.10 -7.26 -4.12
N ARG A 54 -4.16 -6.79 -2.90
CA ARG A 54 -4.23 -5.36 -2.58
C ARG A 54 -2.95 -4.60 -2.88
N VAL A 55 -1.78 -5.22 -2.64
CA VAL A 55 -0.48 -4.62 -2.98
C VAL A 55 -0.38 -4.41 -4.49
N THR A 56 -0.78 -5.39 -5.28
CA THR A 56 -0.77 -5.36 -6.73
C THR A 56 -1.69 -4.26 -7.28
N LEU A 57 -2.95 -4.22 -6.88
CA LEU A 57 -3.90 -3.19 -7.30
C LEU A 57 -3.46 -1.77 -6.86
N ARG A 58 -2.85 -1.63 -5.69
CA ARG A 58 -2.31 -0.36 -5.21
C ARG A 58 -1.15 0.11 -6.07
N ARG A 59 -0.25 -0.79 -6.45
CA ARG A 59 0.88 -0.52 -7.35
C ARG A 59 0.37 -0.06 -8.70
N MET A 60 -0.51 -0.84 -9.35
CA MET A 60 -1.15 -0.47 -10.61
C MET A 60 -1.76 0.94 -10.55
N ARG A 61 -2.62 1.19 -9.55
CA ARG A 61 -3.27 2.49 -9.37
C ARG A 61 -2.27 3.63 -9.18
N SER A 62 -1.20 3.40 -8.42
CA SER A 62 -0.17 4.44 -8.19
C SER A 62 0.59 4.76 -9.46
N LEU A 63 0.96 3.76 -10.25
CA LEU A 63 1.63 3.96 -11.54
C LEU A 63 0.70 4.69 -12.53
N CYS A 64 -0.57 4.30 -12.63
CA CYS A 64 -1.55 5.00 -13.48
C CYS A 64 -1.66 6.49 -13.10
N VAL A 65 -1.69 6.82 -11.80
CA VAL A 65 -1.75 8.23 -11.35
C VAL A 65 -0.48 9.00 -11.68
N LEU A 66 0.69 8.41 -11.41
CA LEU A 66 1.97 9.09 -11.61
C LEU A 66 2.28 9.31 -13.09
N LEU A 67 1.89 8.36 -13.93
CA LEU A 67 2.17 8.41 -15.36
C LEU A 67 1.11 9.24 -16.11
N SER A 68 -0.14 9.28 -15.67
CA SER A 68 -1.19 10.10 -16.29
C SER A 68 -0.95 11.62 -16.17
N GLU A 69 -0.05 12.06 -15.30
CA GLU A 69 0.36 13.47 -15.23
C GLU A 69 1.15 13.92 -16.47
N VAL A 70 1.75 12.98 -17.21
CA VAL A 70 2.62 13.29 -18.38
C VAL A 70 2.16 12.57 -19.64
N ILE A 71 1.59 11.36 -19.46
CA ILE A 71 1.04 10.59 -20.56
C ILE A 71 -0.41 11.05 -20.77
N SER A 72 -0.65 11.78 -21.85
CA SER A 72 -2.01 12.22 -22.21
C SER A 72 -2.82 11.03 -22.74
N CYS A 73 -3.13 10.08 -21.88
CA CYS A 73 -3.95 8.96 -22.21
C CYS A 73 -5.21 8.94 -21.34
N PHE A 74 -6.37 9.16 -21.96
CA PHE A 74 -7.68 9.11 -21.30
C PHE A 74 -7.92 7.75 -20.60
N GLU A 75 -7.41 6.66 -21.18
CA GLU A 75 -7.59 5.31 -20.65
C GLU A 75 -6.96 5.13 -19.27
N LEU A 76 -5.80 5.75 -19.00
CA LEU A 76 -5.17 5.69 -17.65
C LEU A 76 -6.05 6.37 -16.58
N ALA A 77 -6.79 7.41 -16.96
CA ALA A 77 -7.73 8.06 -16.04
C ALA A 77 -8.91 7.15 -15.69
N ILE A 78 -9.40 6.35 -16.66
CA ILE A 78 -10.49 5.37 -16.45
C ILE A 78 -10.05 4.27 -15.46
N LEU A 79 -8.81 3.81 -15.53
CA LEU A 79 -8.31 2.72 -14.65
C LEU A 79 -8.40 3.06 -13.16
N LYS A 80 -8.11 4.32 -12.81
CA LYS A 80 -8.00 4.76 -11.40
C LYS A 80 -9.24 4.48 -10.55
N PRO A 81 -10.48 4.86 -10.94
CA PRO A 81 -11.67 4.60 -10.13
C PRO A 81 -11.98 3.10 -10.02
N HIS A 82 -11.80 2.32 -11.11
CA HIS A 82 -12.04 0.88 -11.09
C HIS A 82 -11.07 0.16 -10.15
N LEU A 83 -9.77 0.40 -10.27
CA LEU A 83 -8.75 -0.14 -9.36
C LEU A 83 -9.00 0.28 -7.89
N LYS A 84 -9.50 1.50 -7.66
CA LYS A 84 -9.90 1.96 -6.32
C LYS A 84 -11.08 1.13 -5.78
N THR A 85 -12.08 0.85 -6.60
CA THR A 85 -13.25 0.06 -6.21
C THR A 85 -12.85 -1.38 -5.90
N LEU A 86 -12.08 -2.03 -6.79
CA LEU A 86 -11.56 -3.39 -6.58
C LEU A 86 -10.82 -3.50 -5.23
N MET A 87 -9.95 -2.54 -4.94
CA MET A 87 -9.17 -2.53 -3.70
C MET A 87 -10.05 -2.24 -2.46
N LYS A 88 -11.05 -1.33 -2.58
CA LYS A 88 -11.89 -0.91 -1.45
C LYS A 88 -12.70 -2.06 -0.87
N GLN A 89 -13.18 -2.96 -1.72
CA GLN A 89 -14.03 -4.09 -1.30
C GLN A 89 -13.31 -5.12 -0.41
N THR A 90 -11.98 -5.14 -0.42
CA THR A 90 -11.16 -6.03 0.40
C THR A 90 -10.49 -5.34 1.58
N ASN A 91 -10.82 -4.04 1.86
CA ASN A 91 -10.17 -3.28 2.92
C ASN A 91 -10.40 -3.91 4.29
N LEU A 92 -11.69 -4.09 4.64
CA LEU A 92 -12.07 -4.59 5.97
C LEU A 92 -11.55 -6.02 6.20
N LEU A 93 -11.64 -6.90 5.19
CA LEU A 93 -11.08 -8.25 5.31
C LEU A 93 -9.59 -8.20 5.64
N ARG A 94 -8.81 -7.36 4.94
CA ARG A 94 -7.37 -7.24 5.23
C ARG A 94 -7.09 -6.66 6.61
N ASP A 95 -7.86 -5.70 7.07
CA ASP A 95 -7.68 -5.13 8.40
C ASP A 95 -7.98 -6.20 9.48
N LEU A 96 -9.05 -6.97 9.31
CA LEU A 96 -9.39 -8.09 10.20
C LEU A 96 -8.37 -9.23 10.15
N ASP A 97 -7.81 -9.56 8.98
CA ASP A 97 -6.70 -10.51 8.84
C ASP A 97 -5.50 -10.10 9.73
N VAL A 98 -5.13 -8.82 9.70
CA VAL A 98 -3.99 -8.33 10.50
C VAL A 98 -4.33 -8.44 11.99
N PHE A 99 -5.52 -8.03 12.42
CA PHE A 99 -5.90 -8.11 13.84
C PHE A 99 -5.93 -9.54 14.36
N THR A 100 -6.42 -10.49 13.57
CA THR A 100 -6.45 -11.91 13.98
C THR A 100 -5.06 -12.55 13.97
N LEU A 101 -4.17 -12.17 13.05
CA LEU A 101 -2.78 -12.62 13.05
C LEU A 101 -2.00 -12.15 14.28
N ASP A 102 -2.27 -10.93 14.73
CA ASP A 102 -1.57 -10.30 15.86
C ASP A 102 -2.25 -10.58 17.22
N THR A 103 -3.25 -11.45 17.30
CA THR A 103 -4.03 -11.75 18.52
C THR A 103 -3.11 -11.99 19.72
N ASN A 104 -2.10 -12.85 19.59
CA ASN A 104 -1.18 -13.17 20.68
C ASN A 104 -0.42 -11.95 21.21
N GLN A 105 -0.07 -11.00 20.32
CA GLN A 105 0.57 -9.76 20.70
C GLN A 105 -0.37 -8.89 21.55
N TYR A 106 -1.65 -8.81 21.19
CA TYR A 106 -2.62 -8.06 21.97
C TYR A 106 -2.92 -8.72 23.34
N LEU A 107 -3.00 -10.04 23.37
CA LEU A 107 -3.17 -10.79 24.63
C LEU A 107 -2.00 -10.54 25.59
N ALA A 108 -0.77 -10.49 25.06
CA ALA A 108 0.43 -10.19 25.85
C ALA A 108 0.48 -8.76 26.41
N MET A 109 -0.24 -7.80 25.81
CA MET A 109 -0.32 -6.42 26.32
C MET A 109 -1.10 -6.33 27.63
N LEU A 110 -2.07 -7.23 27.87
CA LEU A 110 -2.94 -7.22 29.05
C LEU A 110 -3.12 -8.63 29.64
N PRO A 111 -2.08 -9.20 30.22
CA PRO A 111 -2.10 -10.61 30.71
C PRO A 111 -3.18 -10.86 31.78
N GLU A 112 -3.45 -9.88 32.65
CA GLU A 112 -4.50 -9.99 33.68
C GLU A 112 -5.93 -9.99 33.12
N GLN A 113 -6.12 -9.54 31.88
CA GLN A 113 -7.42 -9.46 31.21
C GLN A 113 -7.53 -10.46 30.05
N HIS A 114 -6.67 -11.47 30.04
CA HIS A 114 -6.52 -12.45 28.96
C HIS A 114 -7.85 -13.12 28.54
N SER A 115 -8.65 -13.59 29.48
CA SER A 115 -9.93 -14.27 29.18
C SER A 115 -10.94 -13.35 28.51
N SER A 116 -11.05 -12.09 28.95
CA SER A 116 -11.94 -11.10 28.33
C SER A 116 -11.46 -10.71 26.93
N LEU A 117 -10.14 -10.53 26.74
CA LEU A 117 -9.56 -10.26 25.42
C LEU A 117 -9.76 -11.44 24.47
N THR A 118 -9.54 -12.68 24.92
CA THR A 118 -9.76 -13.88 24.08
C THR A 118 -11.18 -13.92 23.55
N ARG A 119 -12.18 -13.59 24.36
CA ARG A 119 -13.57 -13.49 23.92
C ARG A 119 -13.78 -12.39 22.89
N ILE A 120 -13.23 -11.18 23.12
CA ILE A 120 -13.30 -10.07 22.16
C ILE A 120 -12.66 -10.45 20.83
N PHE A 121 -11.51 -11.13 20.85
CA PHE A 121 -10.85 -11.59 19.62
C PHE A 121 -11.60 -12.72 18.92
N ALA A 122 -12.34 -13.57 19.66
CA ALA A 122 -13.27 -14.52 19.03
C ALA A 122 -14.39 -13.79 18.25
N ASP A 123 -14.91 -12.69 18.79
CA ASP A 123 -15.87 -11.85 18.05
C ASP A 123 -15.24 -11.20 16.80
N ILE A 124 -13.97 -10.76 16.87
CA ILE A 124 -13.24 -10.21 15.72
C ILE A 124 -13.03 -11.30 14.65
N ASP A 125 -12.73 -12.52 15.05
CA ASP A 125 -12.62 -13.67 14.14
C ASP A 125 -13.96 -14.00 13.48
N ALA A 126 -15.05 -13.96 14.23
CA ALA A 126 -16.40 -14.09 13.67
C ALA A 126 -16.72 -12.97 12.66
N MET A 127 -16.33 -11.72 12.94
CA MET A 127 -16.44 -10.61 11.99
C MET A 127 -15.61 -10.85 10.73
N LYS A 128 -14.39 -11.37 10.87
CA LYS A 128 -13.53 -11.76 9.74
C LYS A 128 -14.20 -12.82 8.88
N ASN A 129 -14.74 -13.87 9.48
CA ASN A 129 -15.41 -14.94 8.76
C ASN A 129 -16.65 -14.44 7.98
N ALA A 130 -17.44 -13.56 8.58
CA ALA A 130 -18.55 -12.91 7.88
C ALA A 130 -18.09 -12.02 6.70
N GLU A 131 -17.03 -11.27 6.90
CA GLU A 131 -16.46 -10.42 5.84
C GLU A 131 -15.80 -11.25 4.74
N GLN A 132 -15.21 -12.41 5.08
CA GLN A 132 -14.69 -13.38 4.12
C GLN A 132 -15.77 -13.86 3.15
N VAL A 133 -16.94 -14.26 3.67
CA VAL A 133 -18.09 -14.67 2.85
C VAL A 133 -18.56 -13.52 1.95
N ARG A 134 -18.62 -12.31 2.48
CA ARG A 134 -18.99 -11.12 1.70
C ARG A 134 -18.02 -10.86 0.55
N VAL A 135 -16.71 -10.93 0.82
CA VAL A 135 -15.68 -10.72 -0.20
C VAL A 135 -15.69 -11.81 -1.24
N ALA A 136 -15.84 -13.08 -0.85
CA ALA A 136 -15.97 -14.21 -1.77
C ALA A 136 -17.17 -14.03 -2.72
N SER A 137 -18.34 -13.67 -2.16
CA SER A 137 -19.55 -13.39 -2.96
C SER A 137 -19.35 -12.21 -3.93
N TRP A 138 -18.64 -11.17 -3.50
CA TRP A 138 -18.35 -10.04 -4.36
C TRP A 138 -17.38 -10.42 -5.50
N LEU A 139 -16.33 -11.18 -5.24
CA LEU A 139 -15.38 -11.65 -6.27
C LEU A 139 -16.06 -12.55 -7.31
N ALA A 140 -17.08 -13.31 -6.91
CA ALA A 140 -17.89 -14.12 -7.82
C ALA A 140 -18.95 -13.32 -8.60
N SER A 141 -19.18 -12.04 -8.29
CA SER A 141 -20.27 -11.25 -8.83
C SER A 141 -20.02 -10.71 -10.24
N LEU A 142 -21.10 -10.49 -10.99
CA LEU A 142 -21.05 -9.80 -12.30
C LEU A 142 -20.48 -8.38 -12.17
N ALA A 143 -20.73 -7.68 -11.07
CA ALA A 143 -20.20 -6.34 -10.83
C ALA A 143 -18.66 -6.36 -10.75
N TYR A 144 -18.08 -7.35 -10.07
CA TYR A 144 -16.63 -7.55 -10.05
C TYR A 144 -16.08 -7.81 -11.45
N GLN A 145 -16.70 -8.73 -12.19
CA GLN A 145 -16.28 -9.06 -13.56
C GLN A 145 -16.35 -7.84 -14.49
N ALA A 146 -17.39 -7.02 -14.36
CA ALA A 146 -17.53 -5.78 -15.12
C ALA A 146 -16.38 -4.79 -14.83
N HIS A 147 -15.99 -4.62 -13.55
CA HIS A 147 -14.83 -3.79 -13.20
C HIS A 147 -13.53 -4.33 -13.82
N CYS A 148 -13.29 -5.64 -13.76
CA CYS A 148 -12.13 -6.27 -14.37
C CYS A 148 -12.12 -6.13 -15.88
N ALA A 149 -13.28 -6.28 -16.55
CA ALA A 149 -13.39 -6.10 -17.98
C ALA A 149 -13.07 -4.67 -18.42
N VAL A 150 -13.57 -3.65 -17.70
CA VAL A 150 -13.25 -2.25 -18.00
C VAL A 150 -11.73 -2.03 -17.86
N VAL A 151 -11.11 -2.53 -16.78
CA VAL A 151 -9.65 -2.39 -16.59
C VAL A 151 -8.90 -3.05 -17.76
N ARG A 152 -9.24 -4.29 -18.13
CA ARG A 152 -8.60 -5.00 -19.24
C ARG A 152 -8.76 -4.25 -20.56
N ASN A 153 -9.98 -3.86 -20.90
CA ASN A 153 -10.27 -3.18 -22.17
C ASN A 153 -9.56 -1.82 -22.26
N SER A 154 -9.48 -1.07 -21.15
CA SER A 154 -8.72 0.18 -21.11
C SER A 154 -7.22 -0.04 -21.30
N LEU A 155 -6.65 -1.10 -20.71
CA LEU A 155 -5.24 -1.45 -20.92
C LEU A 155 -4.95 -1.81 -22.39
N GLU A 156 -5.82 -2.58 -23.03
CA GLU A 156 -5.67 -2.92 -24.45
C GLU A 156 -5.76 -1.66 -25.34
N ARG A 157 -6.69 -0.75 -25.07
CA ARG A 157 -6.78 0.52 -25.80
C ARG A 157 -5.56 1.42 -25.59
N THR A 158 -4.93 1.37 -24.39
CA THR A 158 -3.73 2.14 -24.10
C THR A 158 -2.58 1.80 -25.07
N LYS A 159 -2.50 0.56 -25.59
CA LYS A 159 -1.49 0.14 -26.56
C LYS A 159 -1.61 0.83 -27.93
N GLN A 160 -2.75 1.47 -28.23
CA GLN A 160 -3.02 2.14 -29.49
C GLN A 160 -2.57 3.62 -29.50
N TYR A 161 -2.16 4.15 -28.33
CA TYR A 161 -1.74 5.53 -28.20
C TYR A 161 -0.23 5.65 -28.10
N ASP A 162 0.32 6.64 -28.74
CA ASP A 162 1.66 7.11 -28.41
C ASP A 162 1.63 7.72 -27.01
N LEU A 163 2.17 7.00 -26.02
CA LEU A 163 2.13 7.38 -24.63
C LEU A 163 3.11 8.48 -24.27
N LEU A 164 4.10 8.73 -25.12
CA LEU A 164 5.04 9.83 -24.95
C LEU A 164 4.64 10.97 -25.89
N LYS A 165 4.03 12.00 -25.34
CA LYS A 165 3.91 13.28 -26.06
C LYS A 165 5.31 13.88 -26.18
N ASN A 166 5.76 14.06 -27.42
CA ASN A 166 7.08 14.52 -27.81
C ASN A 166 8.16 13.44 -27.62
N ASP A 167 9.14 13.40 -28.48
CA ASP A 167 10.31 12.52 -28.56
C ASP A 167 11.22 12.55 -27.30
N ILE A 168 10.62 12.47 -26.11
CA ILE A 168 11.36 12.47 -24.85
C ILE A 168 11.88 11.05 -24.62
N GLU A 169 13.19 10.91 -24.59
CA GLU A 169 13.84 9.65 -24.25
C GLU A 169 13.31 9.10 -22.90
N LEU A 170 13.14 7.78 -22.85
CA LEU A 170 12.62 7.06 -21.68
C LEU A 170 13.40 7.41 -20.40
N VAL A 171 14.72 7.54 -20.48
CA VAL A 171 15.57 7.87 -19.32
C VAL A 171 15.28 9.28 -18.82
N THR A 172 15.21 10.26 -19.73
CA THR A 172 14.88 11.65 -19.40
C THR A 172 13.51 11.75 -18.73
N PHE A 173 12.51 11.02 -19.26
CA PHE A 173 11.19 10.92 -18.66
C PHE A 173 11.24 10.33 -17.25
N ALA A 174 11.92 9.19 -17.08
CA ALA A 174 12.06 8.52 -15.78
C ALA A 174 12.75 9.44 -14.75
N ASN A 175 13.84 10.12 -15.16
CA ASN A 175 14.57 11.06 -14.33
C ASN A 175 13.66 12.20 -13.83
N GLN A 176 12.90 12.85 -14.72
CA GLN A 176 11.97 13.90 -14.35
C GLN A 176 10.93 13.41 -13.34
N LYS A 177 10.31 12.24 -13.59
CA LYS A 177 9.28 11.69 -12.71
C LYS A 177 9.82 11.30 -11.33
N ILE A 178 10.99 10.69 -11.28
CA ILE A 178 11.64 10.30 -10.03
C ILE A 178 12.04 11.58 -9.25
N ALA A 179 12.68 12.55 -9.89
CA ALA A 179 13.08 13.81 -9.26
C ALA A 179 11.87 14.58 -8.71
N ASP A 180 10.78 14.68 -9.49
CA ASP A 180 9.53 15.31 -9.04
C ASP A 180 8.93 14.61 -7.82
N GLN A 181 8.93 13.29 -7.80
CA GLN A 181 8.39 12.54 -6.67
C GLN A 181 9.30 12.63 -5.44
N PHE A 182 10.62 12.66 -5.60
CA PHE A 182 11.56 12.96 -4.51
C PHE A 182 11.29 14.35 -3.93
N ARG A 183 11.07 15.37 -4.78
CA ARG A 183 10.72 16.73 -4.35
C ARG A 183 9.41 16.76 -3.56
N LYS A 184 8.38 16.02 -4.03
CA LYS A 184 7.09 15.87 -3.30
C LYS A 184 7.27 15.22 -1.94
N VAL A 185 8.15 14.21 -1.81
CA VAL A 185 8.49 13.56 -0.53
C VAL A 185 9.24 14.55 0.37
N ASN A 186 10.29 15.20 -0.13
CA ASN A 186 11.10 16.15 0.63
C ASN A 186 10.25 17.31 1.16
N ASN A 187 9.43 17.93 0.32
CA ASN A 187 8.52 19.01 0.73
C ASN A 187 7.47 18.53 1.77
N SER A 188 7.10 17.25 1.75
CA SER A 188 6.15 16.72 2.72
C SER A 188 6.81 16.40 4.06
N GLN A 189 8.03 15.86 4.07
CA GLN A 189 8.75 15.55 5.30
C GLN A 189 9.14 16.81 6.09
N ARG A 190 9.55 17.89 5.39
CA ARG A 190 9.90 19.19 6.03
C ARG A 190 8.73 19.83 6.79
N LYS A 191 7.49 19.45 6.48
CA LYS A 191 6.29 19.93 7.18
C LYS A 191 5.99 19.15 8.46
N ILE A 192 6.72 18.07 8.73
CA ILE A 192 6.46 17.21 9.88
C ILE A 192 7.26 17.69 11.08
N SER A 193 6.55 17.92 12.17
CA SER A 193 7.08 18.27 13.49
C SER A 193 6.56 17.27 14.55
N PRO A 194 7.08 17.29 15.77
CA PRO A 194 6.53 16.50 16.86
C PRO A 194 5.03 16.73 17.12
N ALA A 195 4.54 17.94 16.85
CA ALA A 195 3.13 18.34 17.03
C ALA A 195 2.24 18.05 15.79
N SER A 196 2.80 17.50 14.71
CA SER A 196 2.02 17.21 13.50
C SER A 196 0.94 16.17 13.75
N LYS A 197 -0.24 16.38 13.16
CA LYS A 197 -1.33 15.40 13.18
C LYS A 197 -0.96 14.14 12.40
N ASP A 198 -1.61 13.02 12.73
CA ASP A 198 -1.36 11.71 12.10
C ASP A 198 -1.61 11.72 10.59
N ASP A 199 -2.59 12.49 10.12
CA ASP A 199 -2.92 12.61 8.69
C ASP A 199 -1.78 13.23 7.85
N VAL A 200 -0.97 14.13 8.45
CA VAL A 200 0.21 14.69 7.80
C VAL A 200 1.27 13.61 7.57
N ILE A 201 1.52 12.78 8.60
CA ILE A 201 2.46 11.64 8.51
C ILE A 201 1.93 10.58 7.55
N HIS A 202 0.63 10.31 7.58
CA HIS A 202 -0.02 9.40 6.64
C HIS A 202 0.13 9.89 5.17
N THR A 203 0.00 11.19 4.94
CA THR A 203 0.21 11.80 3.61
C THR A 203 1.64 11.58 3.11
N LEU A 204 2.65 11.75 3.97
CA LEU A 204 4.04 11.41 3.62
C LEU A 204 4.20 9.93 3.26
N ARG A 205 3.61 9.02 4.05
CA ARG A 205 3.64 7.58 3.76
C ARG A 205 3.11 7.25 2.36
N ILE A 206 2.01 7.87 1.94
CA ILE A 206 1.46 7.69 0.59
C ILE A 206 2.47 8.14 -0.46
N LYS A 207 3.12 9.30 -0.28
CA LYS A 207 4.12 9.82 -1.22
C LYS A 207 5.37 8.94 -1.29
N CYS A 208 5.83 8.43 -0.14
CA CYS A 208 6.95 7.49 -0.09
C CYS A 208 6.63 6.17 -0.82
N LYS A 209 5.40 5.64 -0.68
CA LYS A 209 4.97 4.45 -1.44
C LYS A 209 4.96 4.73 -2.94
N ALA A 210 4.45 5.89 -3.37
CA ALA A 210 4.46 6.29 -4.77
C ALA A 210 5.89 6.38 -5.33
N LEU A 211 6.81 7.00 -4.58
CA LEU A 211 8.22 7.06 -4.95
C LEU A 211 8.83 5.67 -5.10
N ARG A 212 8.58 4.76 -4.16
CA ARG A 212 9.09 3.39 -4.25
C ARG A 212 8.61 2.68 -5.52
N TYR A 213 7.32 2.83 -5.86
CA TYR A 213 6.79 2.21 -7.08
C TYR A 213 7.44 2.76 -8.35
N LEU A 214 7.77 4.05 -8.40
CA LEU A 214 8.54 4.61 -9.52
C LEU A 214 9.96 4.05 -9.57
N LEU A 215 10.67 4.02 -8.44
CA LEU A 215 12.01 3.46 -8.37
C LEU A 215 12.03 1.98 -8.77
N GLU A 216 11.07 1.18 -8.30
CA GLU A 216 10.94 -0.23 -8.68
C GLU A 216 10.61 -0.37 -10.18
N CYS A 217 9.72 0.48 -10.69
CA CYS A 217 9.30 0.50 -12.09
C CYS A 217 10.48 0.75 -13.03
N PHE A 218 11.25 1.80 -12.80
CA PHE A 218 12.35 2.23 -13.66
C PHE A 218 13.72 1.66 -13.25
N SER A 219 13.76 0.67 -12.37
CA SER A 219 15.02 0.15 -11.79
C SER A 219 16.04 -0.35 -12.81
N ALA A 220 15.58 -0.81 -13.98
CA ALA A 220 16.46 -1.33 -15.03
C ALA A 220 17.27 -0.24 -15.76
N LEU A 221 16.86 1.03 -15.65
CA LEU A 221 17.50 2.17 -16.32
C LEU A 221 18.69 2.74 -15.54
N TYR A 222 18.95 2.29 -14.30
CA TYR A 222 19.91 2.91 -13.41
C TYR A 222 21.00 1.95 -12.93
N PRO A 223 22.19 2.49 -12.55
CA PRO A 223 23.26 1.71 -11.93
C PRO A 223 22.76 0.95 -10.69
N ALA A 224 22.85 -0.37 -10.71
CA ALA A 224 22.16 -1.24 -9.77
C ALA A 224 22.52 -0.99 -8.31
N GLN A 225 23.79 -0.65 -7.98
CA GLN A 225 24.23 -0.49 -6.59
C GLN A 225 23.69 0.77 -5.94
N GLN A 226 23.85 1.92 -6.59
CA GLN A 226 23.33 3.21 -6.07
C GLN A 226 21.81 3.20 -6.01
N HIS A 227 21.16 2.70 -7.07
CA HIS A 227 19.70 2.58 -7.10
C HIS A 227 19.16 1.69 -5.97
N LYS A 228 19.80 0.55 -5.70
CA LYS A 228 19.42 -0.34 -4.58
C LYS A 228 19.57 0.36 -3.23
N GLU A 229 20.60 1.17 -3.03
CA GLU A 229 20.77 1.91 -1.77
C GLU A 229 19.65 2.95 -1.60
N ASN A 230 19.28 3.70 -2.63
CA ASN A 230 18.17 4.64 -2.59
C ASN A 230 16.84 3.94 -2.23
N VAL A 231 16.55 2.80 -2.84
CA VAL A 231 15.38 1.98 -2.52
C VAL A 231 15.43 1.48 -1.08
N LYS A 232 16.59 1.04 -0.58
CA LYS A 232 16.79 0.56 0.80
C LYS A 232 16.52 1.67 1.81
N GLN A 233 17.09 2.86 1.62
CA GLN A 233 16.88 4.00 2.51
C GLN A 233 15.39 4.41 2.58
N LEU A 234 14.73 4.43 1.43
CA LEU A 234 13.30 4.68 1.35
C LEU A 234 12.49 3.57 2.05
N LYS A 235 12.87 2.30 1.91
CA LYS A 235 12.22 1.18 2.58
C LYS A 235 12.31 1.30 4.10
N LEU A 236 13.50 1.62 4.64
CA LEU A 236 13.68 1.85 6.07
C LEU A 236 12.78 2.97 6.62
N LEU A 237 12.56 4.04 5.84
CA LEU A 237 11.60 5.08 6.20
C LEU A 237 10.15 4.54 6.13
N GLN A 238 9.82 3.80 5.09
CA GLN A 238 8.48 3.23 4.92
C GLN A 238 8.10 2.24 6.02
N ASP A 239 9.05 1.47 6.54
CA ASP A 239 8.82 0.53 7.63
C ASP A 239 8.42 1.30 8.91
N LYS A 240 9.08 2.43 9.22
CA LYS A 240 8.69 3.29 10.35
C LYS A 240 7.33 3.97 10.15
N LEU A 241 7.10 4.53 8.96
CA LEU A 241 5.80 5.09 8.59
C LEU A 241 4.68 4.03 8.55
N GLY A 242 5.03 2.78 8.24
CA GLY A 242 4.13 1.63 8.30
C GLY A 242 3.67 1.37 9.72
N ASN A 243 4.61 1.13 10.64
CA ASN A 243 4.32 0.87 12.05
C ASN A 243 3.48 1.99 12.69
N PHE A 244 3.81 3.26 12.37
CA PHE A 244 3.02 4.41 12.82
C PHE A 244 1.57 4.37 12.32
N ASN A 245 1.38 4.10 11.03
CA ASN A 245 0.04 4.00 10.45
C ASN A 245 -0.75 2.80 11.00
N ASP A 246 -0.07 1.69 11.25
CA ASP A 246 -0.73 0.46 11.72
C ASP A 246 -1.25 0.67 13.15
N THR A 247 -0.48 1.29 14.05
CA THR A 247 -0.96 1.66 15.39
C THR A 247 -2.08 2.69 15.36
N SER A 248 -2.05 3.67 14.43
CA SER A 248 -3.16 4.62 14.24
C SER A 248 -4.45 3.89 13.79
N THR A 249 -4.33 2.94 12.87
CA THR A 249 -5.46 2.11 12.41
C THR A 249 -6.02 1.25 13.55
N GLN A 250 -5.14 0.64 14.36
CA GLN A 250 -5.52 -0.15 15.54
C GLN A 250 -6.31 0.69 16.55
N ILE A 251 -5.84 1.89 16.88
CA ILE A 251 -6.54 2.82 17.79
C ILE A 251 -7.94 3.14 17.27
N ALA A 252 -8.05 3.45 15.96
CA ALA A 252 -9.34 3.77 15.34
C ALA A 252 -10.30 2.58 15.40
N PHE A 253 -9.84 1.38 15.05
CA PHE A 253 -10.62 0.15 15.07
C PHE A 253 -11.13 -0.19 16.48
N PHE A 254 -10.26 -0.31 17.46
CA PHE A 254 -10.67 -0.66 18.83
C PHE A 254 -11.51 0.44 19.50
N THR A 255 -11.29 1.70 19.11
CA THR A 255 -12.16 2.82 19.57
C THR A 255 -13.56 2.66 19.02
N GLN A 256 -13.72 2.27 17.75
CA GLN A 256 -15.03 2.00 17.17
C GLN A 256 -15.65 0.73 17.76
N LEU A 257 -14.87 -0.33 17.92
CA LEU A 257 -15.33 -1.59 18.51
C LEU A 257 -15.88 -1.38 19.93
N ARG A 258 -15.21 -0.54 20.76
CA ARG A 258 -15.68 -0.21 22.11
C ARG A 258 -17.05 0.44 22.15
N LYS A 259 -17.52 1.07 21.06
CA LYS A 259 -18.85 1.68 20.97
C LYS A 259 -19.94 0.69 20.60
N ASP A 260 -19.58 -0.52 20.19
CA ASP A 260 -20.52 -1.54 19.79
C ASP A 260 -21.39 -1.96 20.99
N LYS A 261 -22.71 -2.03 20.79
CA LYS A 261 -23.70 -2.35 21.84
C LYS A 261 -23.58 -3.79 22.35
N ARG A 262 -22.92 -4.69 21.60
CA ARG A 262 -22.68 -6.08 22.00
C ARG A 262 -21.79 -6.20 23.24
N TYR A 263 -20.90 -5.22 23.47
CA TYR A 263 -19.96 -5.24 24.58
C TYR A 263 -20.55 -4.63 25.84
N ASN A 264 -20.47 -5.40 26.95
CA ASN A 264 -20.87 -4.96 28.27
C ASN A 264 -19.88 -3.94 28.88
N LYS A 265 -20.15 -3.46 30.09
CA LYS A 265 -19.32 -2.47 30.79
C LYS A 265 -17.88 -2.97 31.00
N GLN A 266 -17.71 -4.25 31.34
CA GLN A 266 -16.41 -4.85 31.59
C GLN A 266 -15.59 -4.95 30.30
N ASP A 267 -16.19 -5.42 29.19
CA ASP A 267 -15.52 -5.50 27.88
C ASP A 267 -15.07 -4.12 27.40
N ARG A 268 -15.90 -3.10 27.56
CA ARG A 268 -15.56 -1.73 27.21
C ARG A 268 -14.41 -1.18 28.06
N GLN A 269 -14.27 -1.63 29.30
CA GLN A 269 -13.14 -1.27 30.16
C GLN A 269 -11.85 -1.97 29.67
N VAL A 270 -11.94 -3.27 29.29
CA VAL A 270 -10.83 -4.02 28.71
C VAL A 270 -10.36 -3.35 27.41
N LEU A 271 -11.29 -3.03 26.50
CA LEU A 271 -10.96 -2.31 25.25
C LEU A 271 -10.35 -0.93 25.53
N LYS A 272 -10.79 -0.22 26.58
CA LYS A 272 -10.19 1.05 27.00
C LYS A 272 -8.73 0.86 27.43
N SER A 273 -8.45 -0.18 28.19
CA SER A 273 -7.07 -0.52 28.63
C SER A 273 -6.22 -0.88 27.41
N LEU A 274 -6.70 -1.71 26.50
CA LEU A 274 -6.00 -2.07 25.27
C LEU A 274 -5.68 -0.83 24.42
N ILE A 275 -6.64 0.05 24.21
CA ILE A 275 -6.43 1.31 23.47
C ILE A 275 -5.36 2.16 24.16
N LYS A 276 -5.26 2.17 25.48
CA LYS A 276 -4.22 2.89 26.22
C LYS A 276 -2.82 2.35 25.89
N GLU A 277 -2.64 1.03 25.90
CA GLU A 277 -1.36 0.39 25.56
C GLU A 277 -0.97 0.65 24.09
N ILE A 278 -1.93 0.52 23.17
CA ILE A 278 -1.68 0.81 21.75
C ILE A 278 -1.32 2.30 21.54
N LYS A 279 -1.90 3.23 22.30
CA LYS A 279 -1.54 4.66 22.26
C LYS A 279 -0.10 4.90 22.72
N GLN A 280 0.39 4.18 23.72
CA GLN A 280 1.79 4.26 24.13
C GLN A 280 2.73 3.74 23.01
N ALA A 281 2.40 2.60 22.41
CA ALA A 281 3.13 2.07 21.27
C ALA A 281 3.09 3.02 20.06
N HIS A 282 1.97 3.70 19.84
CA HIS A 282 1.81 4.71 18.79
C HIS A 282 2.76 5.91 19.01
N GLU A 283 2.86 6.40 20.24
CA GLU A 283 3.77 7.51 20.57
C GLU A 283 5.24 7.10 20.38
N GLN A 284 5.62 5.89 20.80
CA GLN A 284 6.96 5.35 20.53
C GLN A 284 7.25 5.23 19.03
N SER A 285 6.25 4.78 18.25
CA SER A 285 6.34 4.70 16.80
C SER A 285 6.46 6.09 16.15
N ARG A 286 5.77 7.11 16.69
CA ARG A 286 5.91 8.51 16.28
C ARG A 286 7.35 8.99 16.47
N GLN A 287 7.92 8.81 17.66
CA GLN A 287 9.28 9.22 17.97
C GLN A 287 10.31 8.52 17.07
N SER A 288 10.17 7.20 16.88
CA SER A 288 11.00 6.41 15.97
C SER A 288 10.90 6.90 14.51
N THR A 289 9.71 7.30 14.07
CA THR A 289 9.48 7.87 12.74
C THR A 289 10.16 9.23 12.60
N LEU A 290 10.05 10.11 13.59
CA LEU A 290 10.69 11.43 13.57
C LEU A 290 12.23 11.34 13.54
N LEU A 291 12.82 10.39 14.29
CA LEU A 291 14.25 10.13 14.24
C LEU A 291 14.68 9.64 12.84
N ARG A 292 13.91 8.72 12.25
CA ARG A 292 14.20 8.23 10.90
C ARG A 292 14.05 9.31 9.83
N LEU A 293 13.10 10.24 9.99
CA LEU A 293 12.93 11.38 9.08
C LEU A 293 14.17 12.27 9.07
N LYS A 294 14.79 12.56 10.21
CA LYS A 294 16.04 13.33 10.26
C LYS A 294 17.17 12.65 9.48
N SER A 295 17.36 11.33 9.66
CA SER A 295 18.37 10.58 8.91
C SER A 295 18.05 10.53 7.41
N PHE A 296 16.78 10.44 7.04
CA PHE A 296 16.36 10.44 5.65
C PHE A 296 16.49 11.83 5.01
N ASP A 297 16.28 12.91 5.76
CA ASP A 297 16.51 14.28 5.28
C ASP A 297 17.97 14.52 4.91
N SER A 298 18.91 14.07 5.74
CA SER A 298 20.32 14.12 5.44
C SER A 298 20.67 13.32 4.18
N PHE A 299 20.10 12.13 4.03
CA PHE A 299 20.29 11.27 2.85
C PHE A 299 19.73 11.88 1.56
N ILE A 300 18.52 12.42 1.56
CA ILE A 300 17.87 12.93 0.36
C ILE A 300 18.45 14.29 -0.09
N ASN A 301 19.09 15.03 0.81
CA ASN A 301 19.75 16.30 0.50
C ASN A 301 21.25 16.12 0.16
N ASP A 302 21.79 14.91 0.23
CA ASP A 302 23.12 14.60 -0.30
C ASP A 302 23.08 14.67 -1.83
N ALA A 303 23.98 15.46 -2.41
CA ALA A 303 24.04 15.69 -3.86
C ALA A 303 24.23 14.38 -4.65
N SER A 304 25.02 13.44 -4.11
CA SER A 304 25.29 12.14 -4.73
C SER A 304 24.06 11.24 -4.82
N THR A 305 23.10 11.39 -3.93
CA THR A 305 21.89 10.52 -3.86
C THR A 305 21.01 10.65 -5.10
N LEU A 306 20.83 11.87 -5.60
CA LEU A 306 19.97 12.18 -6.75
C LEU A 306 20.73 12.29 -8.07
N GLU A 307 22.06 12.22 -8.04
CA GLU A 307 22.90 12.35 -9.24
C GLU A 307 22.57 11.34 -10.32
N ILE A 308 22.26 10.10 -9.94
CA ILE A 308 21.90 9.04 -10.89
C ILE A 308 20.54 9.25 -11.60
N TYR A 309 19.74 10.23 -11.16
CA TYR A 309 18.44 10.58 -11.74
C TYR A 309 18.45 11.96 -12.41
N ARG A 310 19.61 12.42 -12.87
CA ARG A 310 19.80 13.69 -13.62
C ARG A 310 20.01 13.50 -15.10
#